data_2a262a58e737568b7f9f05e234b37d09
#
_entry.id   2a262a58e737568b7f9f05e234b37d09
#
_cell.length_a   1.000
_cell.length_b   1.000
_cell.length_c   1.000
_cell.angle_alpha   90.00
_cell.angle_beta   90.00
_cell.angle_gamma   90.00
#
_symmetry.space_group_name_H-M   'P 1'
#
loop_
_entity.id
_entity.type
_entity.pdbx_description
1 polymer ?
#
loop_
_entity_poly.entity_id
_entity_poly.type
_entity_poly.pdbx_seq_one_letter_code
_entity_poly.pdbx_strand_id
1 'polypeptide(L)'
;VGARKMHAMLELHIEQGPILEAEGKDIGVVTHGQGLWWLEITLTGKDAHTGSTPMAMRVNAGLGMARITERVHQIAMSHQPNAVGAVGQVKVFPNSRNVIPGKVIFTVDIRSPEQAKLDLMRGEVERAAHAVAKELGLGCSIEPVGHFDPVTVDPG
;
A
#
# COMPACT_ATOMS: atom_id res chain seq x y z
N VAL A 1 -2.22 -32.73 -6.62
CA VAL A 1 -2.13 -32.44 -5.18
C VAL A 1 -3.45 -32.83 -4.57
N GLY A 2 -3.49 -33.68 -3.54
CA GLY A 2 -4.73 -34.00 -2.81
C GLY A 2 -5.11 -35.46 -2.69
N ALA A 3 -4.30 -36.39 -3.20
CA ALA A 3 -4.60 -37.83 -3.10
C ALA A 3 -4.25 -38.48 -1.73
N ARG A 4 -3.54 -37.78 -0.84
CA ARG A 4 -3.20 -38.25 0.50
C ARG A 4 -3.84 -37.35 1.55
N LYS A 5 -4.57 -37.99 2.52
CA LYS A 5 -4.93 -37.28 3.76
C LYS A 5 -3.64 -37.04 4.57
N MET A 6 -3.32 -35.77 4.79
CA MET A 6 -2.26 -35.36 5.70
C MET A 6 -2.90 -35.01 7.04
N HIS A 7 -2.29 -35.51 8.14
CA HIS A 7 -2.75 -35.17 9.48
C HIS A 7 -2.27 -33.79 9.92
N ALA A 8 -1.03 -33.47 9.60
CA ALA A 8 -0.43 -32.17 9.90
C ALA A 8 0.63 -31.80 8.86
N MET A 9 0.90 -30.53 8.73
CA MET A 9 2.00 -29.95 7.97
C MET A 9 2.75 -28.97 8.88
N LEU A 10 4.07 -29.04 8.88
CA LEU A 10 4.94 -28.11 9.57
C LEU A 10 5.85 -27.46 8.54
N GLU A 11 6.01 -26.15 8.62
CA GLU A 11 6.90 -25.38 7.79
C GLU A 11 7.81 -24.52 8.67
N LEU A 12 9.13 -24.62 8.45
CA LEU A 12 10.09 -23.73 9.07
C LEU A 12 10.34 -22.56 8.12
N HIS A 13 10.00 -21.37 8.58
CA HIS A 13 10.14 -20.14 7.80
C HIS A 13 10.91 -19.09 8.59
N ILE A 14 11.68 -18.23 7.92
CA ILE A 14 12.25 -17.03 8.54
C ILE A 14 11.11 -16.09 8.95
N GLU A 15 11.26 -15.34 10.05
CA GLU A 15 10.25 -14.37 10.46
C GLU A 15 9.99 -13.31 9.38
N GLN A 16 11.00 -12.95 8.61
CA GLN A 16 10.96 -11.88 7.61
C GLN A 16 10.58 -10.52 8.22
N GLY A 17 10.94 -10.34 9.49
CA GLY A 17 10.64 -9.17 10.30
C GLY A 17 11.58 -9.08 11.51
N PRO A 18 11.54 -7.99 12.29
CA PRO A 18 12.50 -7.70 13.36
C PRO A 18 12.02 -8.08 14.78
N ILE A 19 10.79 -8.64 14.93
CA ILE A 19 10.13 -8.72 16.25
C ILE A 19 10.79 -9.77 17.14
N LEU A 20 11.03 -10.98 16.64
CA LEU A 20 11.64 -12.06 17.42
C LEU A 20 13.07 -11.67 17.87
N GLU A 21 13.85 -11.07 16.97
CA GLU A 21 15.17 -10.57 17.29
C GLU A 21 15.12 -9.49 18.39
N ALA A 22 14.21 -8.52 18.25
CA ALA A 22 14.04 -7.45 19.23
C ALA A 22 13.58 -7.96 20.61
N GLU A 23 12.84 -9.08 20.64
CA GLU A 23 12.39 -9.74 21.87
C GLU A 23 13.37 -10.80 22.39
N GLY A 24 14.50 -11.05 21.70
CA GLY A 24 15.48 -12.08 22.06
C GLY A 24 14.94 -13.51 22.00
N LYS A 25 14.02 -13.77 21.04
CA LYS A 25 13.40 -15.06 20.82
C LYS A 25 13.96 -15.76 19.59
N ASP A 26 14.28 -17.03 19.70
CA ASP A 26 14.81 -17.83 18.59
C ASP A 26 13.69 -18.42 17.71
N ILE A 27 12.49 -18.66 18.29
CA ILE A 27 11.36 -19.30 17.61
C ILE A 27 10.06 -18.56 17.95
N GLY A 28 9.23 -18.36 16.95
CA GLY A 28 7.86 -17.89 17.05
C GLY A 28 6.88 -18.86 16.41
N VAL A 29 5.70 -19.01 16.99
CA VAL A 29 4.61 -19.78 16.38
C VAL A 29 3.67 -18.84 15.65
N VAL A 30 3.44 -19.08 14.36
CA VAL A 30 2.51 -18.30 13.56
C VAL A 30 1.07 -18.64 13.98
N THR A 31 0.35 -17.65 14.45
CA THR A 31 -1.06 -17.79 14.88
C THR A 31 -2.05 -17.19 13.86
N HIS A 32 -1.58 -16.29 12.99
CA HIS A 32 -2.39 -15.63 11.99
C HIS A 32 -1.59 -15.35 10.73
N GLY A 33 -2.23 -15.49 9.56
CA GLY A 33 -1.77 -14.90 8.32
C GLY A 33 -2.49 -13.56 8.10
N GLN A 34 -1.74 -12.50 7.82
CA GLN A 34 -2.34 -11.22 7.49
C GLN A 34 -3.06 -11.27 6.14
N GLY A 35 -4.26 -10.68 6.09
CA GLY A 35 -4.88 -10.30 4.83
C GLY A 35 -4.18 -9.09 4.22
N LEU A 36 -4.32 -8.92 2.92
CA LEU A 36 -3.74 -7.78 2.20
C LEU A 36 -4.64 -7.29 1.07
N TRP A 37 -4.49 -6.00 0.75
CA TRP A 37 -4.87 -5.41 -0.52
C TRP A 37 -3.65 -4.78 -1.19
N TRP A 38 -3.45 -5.10 -2.45
CA TRP A 38 -2.56 -4.37 -3.35
C TRP A 38 -3.39 -3.55 -4.31
N LEU A 39 -3.19 -2.25 -4.27
CA LEU A 39 -3.87 -1.30 -5.14
C LEU A 39 -2.85 -0.65 -6.07
N GLU A 40 -3.12 -0.58 -7.37
CA GLU A 40 -2.38 0.25 -8.29
C GLU A 40 -3.13 1.56 -8.49
N ILE A 41 -2.47 2.68 -8.23
CA ILE A 41 -3.04 4.02 -8.37
C ILE A 41 -2.34 4.72 -9.53
N THR A 42 -3.10 5.18 -10.50
CA THR A 42 -2.63 6.04 -11.59
C THR A 42 -3.15 7.46 -11.36
N LEU A 43 -2.22 8.41 -11.26
CA LEU A 43 -2.51 9.84 -11.25
C LEU A 43 -2.15 10.45 -12.60
N THR A 44 -3.06 11.25 -13.15
CA THR A 44 -2.88 11.95 -14.42
C THR A 44 -3.01 13.43 -14.20
N GLY A 45 -1.95 14.18 -14.48
CA GLY A 45 -1.88 15.63 -14.47
C GLY A 45 -1.42 16.16 -15.82
N LYS A 46 -0.46 17.10 -15.81
CA LYS A 46 0.06 17.74 -17.02
C LYS A 46 1.57 17.91 -16.92
N ASP A 47 2.28 17.39 -17.93
CA ASP A 47 3.71 17.67 -18.09
C ASP A 47 3.93 19.16 -18.33
N ALA A 48 4.88 19.74 -17.61
CA ALA A 48 5.21 21.14 -17.76
C ALA A 48 6.66 21.41 -17.36
N HIS A 49 7.27 22.41 -17.94
CA HIS A 49 8.64 22.81 -17.61
C HIS A 49 8.72 23.40 -16.20
N THR A 50 9.63 22.90 -15.37
CA THR A 50 9.75 23.29 -13.96
C THR A 50 10.07 24.77 -13.77
N GLY A 51 10.92 25.34 -14.63
CA GLY A 51 11.39 26.71 -14.51
C GLY A 51 10.44 27.79 -15.05
N SER A 52 9.62 27.48 -16.08
CA SER A 52 8.78 28.45 -16.77
C SER A 52 7.28 28.34 -16.46
N THR A 53 6.85 27.31 -15.76
CA THR A 53 5.43 27.11 -15.41
C THR A 53 5.13 27.69 -14.02
N PRO A 54 4.29 28.73 -13.89
CA PRO A 54 3.91 29.29 -12.60
C PRO A 54 3.27 28.24 -11.68
N MET A 55 3.50 28.35 -10.36
CA MET A 55 3.01 27.38 -9.38
C MET A 55 1.49 27.14 -9.46
N ALA A 56 0.70 28.20 -9.64
CA ALA A 56 -0.76 28.13 -9.73
C ALA A 56 -1.30 27.42 -10.99
N MET A 57 -0.45 27.20 -12.01
CA MET A 57 -0.83 26.55 -13.27
C MET A 57 -0.40 25.08 -13.35
N ARG A 58 0.21 24.55 -12.28
CA ARG A 58 0.76 23.20 -12.25
C ARG A 58 -0.31 22.17 -11.91
N VAL A 59 -0.35 21.07 -12.67
CA VAL A 59 -1.16 19.87 -12.38
C VAL A 59 -0.17 18.73 -12.18
N ASN A 60 0.39 18.65 -10.96
CA ASN A 60 1.56 17.84 -10.63
C ASN A 60 1.17 16.48 -10.03
N ALA A 61 1.26 15.43 -10.84
CA ALA A 61 0.99 14.06 -10.39
C ALA A 61 1.99 13.57 -9.33
N GLY A 62 3.24 14.05 -9.37
CA GLY A 62 4.26 13.71 -8.36
C GLY A 62 3.91 14.27 -6.96
N LEU A 63 3.37 15.49 -6.89
CA LEU A 63 2.86 16.04 -5.63
C LEU A 63 1.66 15.25 -5.11
N GLY A 64 0.77 14.82 -6.01
CA GLY A 64 -0.36 13.96 -5.66
C GLY A 64 0.09 12.64 -5.03
N MET A 65 1.04 11.96 -5.65
CA MET A 65 1.61 10.71 -5.14
C MET A 65 2.25 10.92 -3.76
N ALA A 66 3.03 11.98 -3.55
CA ALA A 66 3.68 12.26 -2.28
C ALA A 66 2.64 12.46 -1.14
N ARG A 67 1.58 13.22 -1.38
CA ARG A 67 0.50 13.42 -0.41
C ARG A 67 -0.28 12.14 -0.12
N ILE A 68 -0.54 11.30 -1.13
CA ILE A 68 -1.22 10.02 -0.92
C ILE A 68 -0.32 9.06 -0.13
N THR A 69 0.98 9.05 -0.39
CA THR A 69 1.95 8.24 0.39
C THR A 69 1.90 8.59 1.88
N GLU A 70 1.87 9.88 2.20
CA GLU A 70 1.71 10.32 3.59
C GLU A 70 0.37 9.87 4.19
N ARG A 71 -0.73 9.95 3.42
CA ARG A 71 -2.05 9.46 3.87
C ARG A 71 -2.06 7.95 4.12
N VAL A 72 -1.43 7.16 3.25
CA VAL A 72 -1.29 5.70 3.47
C VAL A 72 -0.58 5.41 4.79
N HIS A 73 0.52 6.12 5.08
CA HIS A 73 1.21 6.00 6.36
C HIS A 73 0.29 6.36 7.55
N GLN A 74 -0.40 7.50 7.50
CA GLN A 74 -1.32 7.95 8.55
C GLN A 74 -2.46 6.95 8.79
N ILE A 75 -3.03 6.38 7.73
CA ILE A 75 -4.07 5.35 7.82
C ILE A 75 -3.52 4.12 8.54
N ALA A 76 -2.37 3.60 8.13
CA ALA A 76 -1.76 2.45 8.81
C ALA A 76 -1.49 2.75 10.29
N MET A 77 -1.03 3.95 10.63
CA MET A 77 -0.80 4.37 12.02
C MET A 77 -2.09 4.50 12.83
N SER A 78 -3.21 4.91 12.22
CA SER A 78 -4.50 5.05 12.93
C SER A 78 -5.17 3.71 13.24
N HIS A 79 -4.76 2.64 12.57
CA HIS A 79 -5.31 1.29 12.76
C HIS A 79 -4.37 0.35 13.55
N GLN A 80 -3.43 0.90 14.31
CA GLN A 80 -2.57 0.09 15.20
C GLN A 80 -3.40 -0.62 16.29
N PRO A 81 -2.92 -1.72 16.90
CA PRO A 81 -1.74 -2.51 16.50
C PRO A 81 -2.03 -3.38 15.28
N ASN A 82 -0.98 -3.93 14.68
CA ASN A 82 -1.01 -4.97 13.64
C ASN A 82 -1.49 -4.52 12.24
N ALA A 83 -1.84 -3.25 12.03
CA ALA A 83 -2.06 -2.71 10.70
C ALA A 83 -0.75 -2.16 10.13
N VAL A 84 -0.47 -2.47 8.88
CA VAL A 84 0.70 -1.94 8.17
C VAL A 84 0.30 -1.46 6.77
N GLY A 85 1.05 -0.50 6.23
CA GLY A 85 0.80 0.00 4.89
C GLY A 85 2.00 0.77 4.35
N ALA A 86 2.25 0.61 3.06
CA ALA A 86 3.32 1.30 2.36
C ALA A 86 2.99 1.53 0.89
N VAL A 87 3.63 2.55 0.31
CA VAL A 87 3.75 2.70 -1.14
C VAL A 87 5.04 2.00 -1.57
N GLY A 88 4.92 1.06 -2.50
CA GLY A 88 6.01 0.22 -2.95
C GLY A 88 6.58 0.64 -4.30
N GLN A 89 6.04 0.10 -5.39
CA GLN A 89 6.49 0.42 -6.73
C GLN A 89 6.05 1.83 -7.16
N VAL A 90 6.95 2.60 -7.79
CA VAL A 90 6.64 3.93 -8.33
C VAL A 90 7.19 4.07 -9.73
N LYS A 91 6.35 4.50 -10.68
CA LYS A 91 6.73 4.86 -12.05
C LYS A 91 6.32 6.29 -12.31
N VAL A 92 7.28 7.13 -12.66
CA VAL A 92 7.08 8.57 -12.92
C VAL A 92 7.31 8.87 -14.40
N PHE A 93 6.44 9.68 -15.00
CA PHE A 93 6.54 10.10 -16.40
C PHE A 93 6.47 11.62 -16.50
N PRO A 94 7.33 12.21 -17.35
CA PRO A 94 8.36 11.60 -18.20
C PRO A 94 9.66 11.24 -17.46
N ASN A 95 9.73 11.40 -16.14
CA ASN A 95 10.90 11.13 -15.28
C ASN A 95 12.13 11.97 -15.70
N SER A 96 11.92 13.25 -15.89
CA SER A 96 12.95 14.23 -16.23
C SER A 96 13.14 15.25 -15.12
N ARG A 97 14.40 15.64 -14.84
CA ARG A 97 14.75 16.56 -13.75
C ARG A 97 14.15 17.97 -13.86
N ASN A 98 13.78 18.39 -15.06
CA ASN A 98 13.26 19.72 -15.34
C ASN A 98 11.81 19.72 -15.84
N VAL A 99 11.10 18.61 -15.72
CA VAL A 99 9.69 18.46 -16.10
C VAL A 99 8.87 18.06 -14.89
N ILE A 100 7.78 18.79 -14.65
CA ILE A 100 6.74 18.43 -13.66
C ILE A 100 6.05 17.16 -14.16
N PRO A 101 5.99 16.10 -13.35
CA PRO A 101 5.38 14.83 -13.79
C PRO A 101 3.90 14.99 -14.11
N GLY A 102 3.52 14.69 -15.35
CA GLY A 102 2.12 14.63 -15.78
C GLY A 102 1.47 13.28 -15.53
N LYS A 103 2.24 12.23 -15.25
CA LYS A 103 1.68 10.93 -14.88
C LYS A 103 2.55 10.22 -13.86
N VAL A 104 1.93 9.64 -12.84
CA VAL A 104 2.58 8.74 -11.87
C VAL A 104 1.70 7.52 -11.68
N ILE A 105 2.33 6.33 -11.70
CA ILE A 105 1.69 5.05 -11.36
C ILE A 105 2.43 4.50 -10.16
N PHE A 106 1.70 4.10 -9.12
CA PHE A 106 2.32 3.53 -7.92
C PHE A 106 1.42 2.50 -7.26
N THR A 107 2.03 1.61 -6.49
CA THR A 107 1.30 0.57 -5.76
C THR A 107 1.22 0.88 -4.28
N VAL A 108 0.09 0.58 -3.69
CA VAL A 108 -0.16 0.61 -2.24
C VAL A 108 -0.34 -0.82 -1.77
N ASP A 109 0.41 -1.21 -0.73
CA ASP A 109 0.25 -2.47 0.01
C ASP A 109 -0.27 -2.13 1.40
N ILE A 110 -1.45 -2.62 1.75
CA ILE A 110 -2.02 -2.51 3.10
C ILE A 110 -2.34 -3.90 3.63
N ARG A 111 -2.07 -4.14 4.91
CA ARG A 111 -2.27 -5.45 5.54
C ARG A 111 -2.84 -5.33 6.94
N SER A 112 -3.65 -6.31 7.31
CA SER A 112 -4.17 -6.48 8.67
C SER A 112 -4.53 -7.95 8.93
N PRO A 113 -4.39 -8.46 10.16
CA PRO A 113 -4.93 -9.76 10.54
C PRO A 113 -6.46 -9.75 10.70
N GLU A 114 -7.10 -8.58 10.67
CA GLU A 114 -8.54 -8.41 10.85
C GLU A 114 -9.19 -7.93 9.54
N GLN A 115 -10.10 -8.75 8.98
CA GLN A 115 -10.76 -8.44 7.70
C GLN A 115 -11.50 -7.10 7.73
N ALA A 116 -12.29 -6.83 8.78
CA ALA A 116 -13.04 -5.59 8.89
C ALA A 116 -12.14 -4.35 8.90
N LYS A 117 -10.98 -4.44 9.58
CA LYS A 117 -9.98 -3.37 9.60
C LYS A 117 -9.34 -3.18 8.23
N LEU A 118 -9.02 -4.28 7.54
CA LEU A 118 -8.44 -4.26 6.20
C LEU A 118 -9.38 -3.57 5.20
N ASP A 119 -10.68 -3.86 5.26
CA ASP A 119 -11.68 -3.25 4.38
C ASP A 119 -11.87 -1.75 4.68
N LEU A 120 -11.84 -1.36 5.96
CA LEU A 120 -11.86 0.05 6.35
C LEU A 120 -10.64 0.80 5.81
N MET A 121 -9.43 0.26 5.99
CA MET A 121 -8.18 0.86 5.49
C MET A 121 -8.21 1.03 3.98
N ARG A 122 -8.68 0.02 3.25
CA ARG A 122 -8.86 0.11 1.80
C ARG A 122 -9.75 1.30 1.42
N GLY A 123 -10.93 1.38 2.01
CA GLY A 123 -11.87 2.48 1.73
C GLY A 123 -11.31 3.86 2.10
N GLU A 124 -10.50 3.96 3.14
CA GLU A 124 -9.83 5.20 3.54
C GLU A 124 -8.75 5.60 2.54
N VAL A 125 -7.93 4.65 2.05
CA VAL A 125 -6.93 4.91 1.00
C VAL A 125 -7.60 5.39 -0.28
N GLU A 126 -8.67 4.73 -0.75
CA GLU A 126 -9.41 5.12 -1.95
C GLU A 126 -9.98 6.53 -1.82
N ARG A 127 -10.63 6.84 -0.69
CA ARG A 127 -11.17 8.19 -0.42
C ARG A 127 -10.07 9.26 -0.35
N ALA A 128 -8.95 8.96 0.31
CA ALA A 128 -7.83 9.87 0.41
C ALA A 128 -7.20 10.16 -0.96
N ALA A 129 -7.03 9.14 -1.79
CA ALA A 129 -6.49 9.29 -3.14
C ALA A 129 -7.38 10.18 -4.01
N HIS A 130 -8.70 9.93 -4.02
CA HIS A 130 -9.65 10.76 -4.76
C HIS A 130 -9.72 12.20 -4.22
N ALA A 131 -9.65 12.39 -2.90
CA ALA A 131 -9.67 13.72 -2.30
C ALA A 131 -8.43 14.54 -2.70
N VAL A 132 -7.23 13.94 -2.62
CA VAL A 132 -5.98 14.58 -3.06
C VAL A 132 -6.00 14.88 -4.56
N ALA A 133 -6.47 13.94 -5.36
CA ALA A 133 -6.57 14.14 -6.81
C ALA A 133 -7.51 15.32 -7.14
N LYS A 134 -8.67 15.37 -6.51
CA LYS A 134 -9.63 16.46 -6.67
C LYS A 134 -9.03 17.83 -6.29
N GLU A 135 -8.35 17.90 -5.15
CA GLU A 135 -7.69 19.14 -4.68
C GLU A 135 -6.65 19.66 -5.67
N LEU A 136 -5.89 18.75 -6.29
CA LEU A 136 -4.80 19.09 -7.21
C LEU A 136 -5.21 19.12 -8.69
N GLY A 137 -6.50 18.90 -9.00
CA GLY A 137 -7.01 18.85 -10.38
C GLY A 137 -6.49 17.66 -11.20
N LEU A 138 -6.14 16.56 -10.52
CA LEU A 138 -5.60 15.34 -11.15
C LEU A 138 -6.73 14.38 -11.54
N GLY A 139 -6.53 13.63 -12.64
CA GLY A 139 -7.21 12.37 -12.86
C GLY A 139 -6.68 11.31 -11.89
N CYS A 140 -7.57 10.43 -11.40
CA CYS A 140 -7.21 9.33 -10.50
C CYS A 140 -7.97 8.06 -10.89
N SER A 141 -7.25 6.98 -11.14
CA SER A 141 -7.81 5.64 -11.22
C SER A 141 -7.14 4.73 -10.21
N ILE A 142 -7.92 3.82 -9.62
CA ILE A 142 -7.47 2.87 -8.61
C ILE A 142 -7.93 1.49 -9.05
N GLU A 143 -6.99 0.56 -9.16
CA GLU A 143 -7.25 -0.82 -9.56
C GLU A 143 -6.72 -1.78 -8.49
N PRO A 144 -7.54 -2.72 -7.99
CA PRO A 144 -7.05 -3.79 -7.14
C PRO A 144 -6.23 -4.77 -8.00
N VAL A 145 -4.97 -4.98 -7.62
CA VAL A 145 -4.05 -5.89 -8.33
C VAL A 145 -3.70 -7.14 -7.52
N GLY A 146 -4.14 -7.23 -6.27
CA GLY A 146 -4.02 -8.40 -5.42
C GLY A 146 -4.86 -8.28 -4.16
N HIS A 147 -5.41 -9.42 -3.72
CA HIS A 147 -6.16 -9.53 -2.47
C HIS A 147 -6.03 -10.92 -1.89
N PHE A 148 -5.81 -11.00 -0.58
CA PHE A 148 -5.89 -12.20 0.22
C PHE A 148 -6.61 -11.90 1.53
N ASP A 149 -7.54 -12.76 1.91
CA ASP A 149 -8.20 -12.68 3.20
C ASP A 149 -7.23 -13.08 4.33
N PRO A 150 -7.36 -12.50 5.53
CA PRO A 150 -6.60 -12.96 6.68
C PRO A 150 -7.01 -14.39 7.08
N VAL A 151 -6.06 -15.13 7.59
CA VAL A 151 -6.27 -16.53 8.02
C VAL A 151 -5.86 -16.68 9.48
N THR A 152 -6.73 -17.24 10.29
CA THR A 152 -6.38 -17.69 11.64
C THR A 152 -5.94 -19.15 11.57
N VAL A 153 -4.79 -19.46 12.14
CA VAL A 153 -4.29 -20.83 12.25
C VAL A 153 -5.01 -21.49 13.41
N ASP A 154 -5.37 -22.78 13.24
CA ASP A 154 -6.00 -23.57 14.28
C ASP A 154 -5.09 -23.62 15.54
N PRO A 155 -5.57 -23.25 16.71
CA PRO A 155 -4.76 -23.27 17.93
C PRO A 155 -4.44 -24.68 18.46
N GLY A 156 -4.99 -25.75 17.87
CA GLY A 156 -4.78 -27.16 18.26
C GLY A 156 -5.94 -27.74 19.00
#